data_2fa4498d879ee8c19d1cb3f774822c69
#
_entry.id   2fa4498d879ee8c19d1cb3f774822c69
#
_cell.length_a   1.000
_cell.length_b   1.000
_cell.length_c   1.000
_cell.angle_alpha   90.00
_cell.angle_beta   90.00
_cell.angle_gamma   90.00
#
_symmetry.space_group_name_H-M   'P 1'
#
loop_
_entity.id
_entity.type
_entity.pdbx_description
1 polymer ?
#
loop_
_entity_poly.entity_id
_entity_poly.type
_entity_poly.pdbx_seq_one_letter_code
_entity_poly.pdbx_strand_id
1 'polypeptide(L)'
;IIQGKLDGRIVIYIVIALAFIALIAFILYRYHFKLFGRAGKVTNENDEEDNIYGVDFEAVYAKAMAQKDYYKAVRIVYLRTLRWLSDGNKISWQLYKTPTQYTREFLSVEFERMTTAFMRVRYGNYQASEELVELLLDLESKIKKGGQE
;
A
#
# COMPACT_ATOMS: atom_id res chain seq x y z
N ILE A 1 57.48 18.55 8.73
CA ILE A 1 57.85 17.25 9.24
C ILE A 1 56.77 16.68 10.10
N ILE A 2 56.12 15.75 9.53
CA ILE A 2 54.96 15.09 10.10
C ILE A 2 55.44 13.88 10.88
N GLN A 3 56.31 14.09 11.84
CA GLN A 3 56.56 13.15 12.90
C GLN A 3 55.95 13.65 14.18
N GLY A 4 54.74 14.24 14.03
CA GLY A 4 53.92 14.47 15.18
C GLY A 4 53.49 13.14 15.74
N LYS A 5 53.91 12.86 16.96
CA LYS A 5 53.17 11.95 17.81
C LYS A 5 51.71 12.34 17.64
N LEU A 6 50.95 11.50 16.97
CA LEU A 6 49.50 11.62 17.04
C LEU A 6 49.13 11.72 18.49
N ASP A 7 48.79 12.93 18.95
CA ASP A 7 48.31 13.12 20.30
C ASP A 7 47.21 12.09 20.56
N GLY A 8 47.28 11.39 21.68
CA GLY A 8 46.28 10.38 22.05
C GLY A 8 44.84 10.90 21.94
N ARG A 9 44.67 12.21 22.06
CA ARG A 9 43.39 12.90 21.90
C ARG A 9 42.89 12.82 20.44
N ILE A 10 43.79 13.04 19.47
CA ILE A 10 43.46 13.01 18.05
C ILE A 10 43.10 11.61 17.65
N VAL A 11 43.81 10.59 18.15
CA VAL A 11 43.49 9.17 17.88
C VAL A 11 42.11 8.83 18.44
N ILE A 12 41.77 9.29 19.64
CA ILE A 12 40.47 9.07 20.25
C ILE A 12 39.36 9.71 19.39
N TYR A 13 39.57 10.95 18.93
CA TYR A 13 38.59 11.63 18.07
C TYR A 13 38.39 10.89 16.71
N ILE A 14 39.45 10.39 16.12
CA ILE A 14 39.40 9.62 14.89
C ILE A 14 38.63 8.33 15.09
N VAL A 15 38.87 7.62 16.20
CA VAL A 15 38.16 6.35 16.53
C VAL A 15 36.66 6.63 16.76
N ILE A 16 36.34 7.70 17.49
CA ILE A 16 34.94 8.08 17.73
C ILE A 16 34.25 8.45 16.41
N ALA A 17 34.92 9.21 15.54
CA ALA A 17 34.38 9.58 14.25
C ALA A 17 34.13 8.36 13.34
N LEU A 18 35.07 7.42 13.31
CA LEU A 18 34.94 6.17 12.55
C LEU A 18 33.80 5.30 13.11
N ALA A 19 33.68 5.20 14.44
CA ALA A 19 32.59 4.47 15.08
C ALA A 19 31.24 5.11 14.76
N PHE A 20 31.17 6.44 14.74
CA PHE A 20 29.95 7.18 14.41
C PHE A 20 29.55 7.01 12.95
N ILE A 21 30.52 7.07 12.05
CA ILE A 21 30.30 6.82 10.61
C ILE A 21 29.84 5.38 10.38
N ALA A 22 30.46 4.39 11.05
CA ALA A 22 30.06 3.00 10.95
C ALA A 22 28.64 2.79 11.49
N LEU A 23 28.28 3.45 12.59
CA LEU A 23 26.93 3.39 13.16
C LEU A 23 25.90 3.98 12.20
N ILE A 24 26.18 5.15 11.64
CA ILE A 24 25.30 5.79 10.65
C ILE A 24 25.16 4.90 9.40
N ALA A 25 26.28 4.38 8.89
CA ALA A 25 26.26 3.47 7.75
C ALA A 25 25.46 2.19 8.04
N PHE A 26 25.58 1.65 9.26
CA PHE A 26 24.81 0.48 9.70
C PHE A 26 23.31 0.80 9.78
N ILE A 27 22.95 1.95 10.36
CA ILE A 27 21.57 2.41 10.44
C ILE A 27 21.00 2.65 9.05
N LEU A 28 21.72 3.34 8.18
CA LEU A 28 21.32 3.60 6.80
C LEU A 28 21.19 2.29 6.01
N TYR A 29 22.12 1.36 6.17
CA TYR A 29 22.06 0.04 5.52
C TYR A 29 20.82 -0.74 5.97
N ARG A 30 20.54 -0.72 7.26
CA ARG A 30 19.37 -1.41 7.83
C ARG A 30 18.05 -0.74 7.42
N TYR A 31 18.03 0.60 7.40
CA TYR A 31 16.87 1.36 6.94
C TYR A 31 16.71 1.32 5.42
N HIS A 32 17.81 1.39 4.67
CA HIS A 32 17.78 1.26 3.22
C HIS A 32 17.33 -0.13 2.79
N PHE A 33 17.73 -1.16 3.49
CA PHE A 33 17.26 -2.51 3.18
C PHE A 33 15.76 -2.67 3.43
N LYS A 34 15.23 -2.07 4.50
CA LYS A 34 13.79 -2.05 4.75
C LYS A 34 13.04 -1.11 3.79
N LEU A 35 13.61 0.04 3.48
CA LEU A 35 13.05 1.00 2.54
C LEU A 35 13.19 0.53 1.09
N PHE A 36 14.30 -0.05 0.70
CA PHE A 36 14.50 -0.59 -0.65
C PHE A 36 13.69 -1.85 -0.90
N GLY A 37 13.59 -2.75 0.06
CA GLY A 37 12.71 -3.91 -0.05
C GLY A 37 11.25 -3.50 -0.12
N ARG A 38 10.87 -2.45 0.61
CA ARG A 38 9.52 -1.91 0.62
C ARG A 38 9.26 -0.97 -0.56
N ALA A 39 10.25 -0.16 -0.96
CA ALA A 39 10.15 0.72 -2.12
C ALA A 39 10.21 -0.07 -3.44
N GLY A 40 10.98 -1.15 -3.52
CA GLY A 40 10.97 -2.06 -4.67
C GLY A 40 9.64 -2.80 -4.81
N LYS A 41 9.05 -3.24 -3.71
CA LYS A 41 7.69 -3.80 -3.67
C LYS A 41 6.63 -2.74 -3.94
N VAL A 42 6.79 -1.54 -3.37
CA VAL A 42 5.85 -0.43 -3.54
C VAL A 42 5.89 0.11 -4.97
N THR A 43 7.04 0.12 -5.64
CA THR A 43 7.13 0.56 -7.04
C THR A 43 6.47 -0.45 -7.99
N ASN A 44 6.66 -1.74 -7.74
CA ASN A 44 5.98 -2.78 -8.52
C ASN A 44 4.49 -2.89 -8.15
N GLU A 45 4.15 -2.68 -6.89
CA GLU A 45 2.76 -2.64 -6.44
C GLU A 45 2.06 -1.37 -6.91
N ASN A 46 2.75 -0.21 -6.99
CA ASN A 46 2.16 1.02 -7.49
C ASN A 46 1.88 0.97 -9.00
N ASP A 47 2.74 0.33 -9.78
CA ASP A 47 2.48 0.10 -11.20
C ASP A 47 1.33 -0.90 -11.41
N GLU A 48 1.18 -1.88 -10.52
CA GLU A 48 0.06 -2.80 -10.49
C GLU A 48 -1.18 -2.15 -9.85
N GLU A 49 -0.97 -1.26 -8.87
CA GLU A 49 -2.03 -0.54 -8.14
C GLU A 49 -2.80 0.42 -9.01
N ASP A 50 -2.09 1.14 -9.85
CA ASP A 50 -2.67 2.19 -10.64
C ASP A 50 -3.41 1.65 -11.88
N ASN A 51 -3.16 0.42 -12.26
CA ASN A 51 -3.79 -0.20 -13.41
C ASN A 51 -4.69 -1.36 -12.98
N ILE A 52 -6.00 -1.12 -12.91
CA ILE A 52 -7.01 -2.13 -12.61
C ILE A 52 -7.20 -3.13 -13.77
N TYR A 53 -6.69 -2.81 -14.95
CA TYR A 53 -6.70 -3.68 -16.11
C TYR A 53 -5.35 -4.39 -16.23
N GLY A 54 -5.32 -5.66 -16.40
CA GLY A 54 -4.11 -6.46 -16.52
C GLY A 54 -3.66 -7.13 -15.22
N VAL A 55 -4.42 -6.98 -14.13
CA VAL A 55 -4.17 -7.65 -12.86
C VAL A 55 -5.12 -8.84 -12.72
N ASP A 56 -4.59 -10.00 -12.36
CA ASP A 56 -5.40 -11.14 -11.95
C ASP A 56 -5.79 -10.99 -10.48
N PHE A 57 -6.91 -10.32 -10.24
CA PHE A 57 -7.38 -10.04 -8.90
C PHE A 57 -7.68 -11.31 -8.08
N GLU A 58 -8.13 -12.37 -8.73
CA GLU A 58 -8.43 -13.64 -8.05
C GLU A 58 -7.17 -14.27 -7.47
N ALA A 59 -6.08 -14.30 -8.26
CA ALA A 59 -4.80 -14.85 -7.82
C ALA A 59 -4.18 -14.01 -6.71
N VAL A 60 -4.20 -12.68 -6.85
CA VAL A 60 -3.64 -11.75 -5.86
C VAL A 60 -4.44 -11.81 -4.56
N TYR A 61 -5.77 -11.88 -4.66
CA TYR A 61 -6.65 -12.03 -3.49
C TYR A 61 -6.38 -13.34 -2.74
N ALA A 62 -6.33 -14.45 -3.45
CA ALA A 62 -6.06 -15.75 -2.85
C ALA A 62 -4.71 -15.77 -2.12
N LYS A 63 -3.68 -15.18 -2.72
CA LYS A 63 -2.35 -15.07 -2.11
C LYS A 63 -2.38 -14.19 -0.85
N ALA A 64 -3.07 -13.05 -0.91
CA ALA A 64 -3.20 -12.14 0.23
C ALA A 64 -3.90 -12.84 1.40
N MET A 65 -4.97 -13.56 1.16
CA MET A 65 -5.69 -14.30 2.20
C MET A 65 -4.86 -15.45 2.76
N ALA A 66 -4.12 -16.17 1.92
CA ALA A 66 -3.22 -17.23 2.37
C ALA A 66 -2.11 -16.71 3.29
N GLN A 67 -1.63 -15.51 3.04
CA GLN A 67 -0.61 -14.83 3.85
C GLN A 67 -1.20 -14.03 5.02
N LYS A 68 -2.51 -14.02 5.18
CA LYS A 68 -3.23 -13.18 6.16
C LYS A 68 -2.89 -11.70 6.02
N ASP A 69 -2.61 -11.25 4.80
CA ASP A 69 -2.38 -9.86 4.47
C ASP A 69 -3.74 -9.20 4.16
N TYR A 70 -4.46 -8.86 5.23
CA TYR A 70 -5.81 -8.30 5.12
C TYR A 70 -5.82 -6.89 4.54
N TYR A 71 -4.77 -6.13 4.76
CA TYR A 71 -4.61 -4.82 4.14
C TYR A 71 -4.64 -4.94 2.61
N LYS A 72 -3.85 -5.85 2.08
CA LYS A 72 -3.80 -6.12 0.63
C LYS A 72 -5.13 -6.70 0.13
N ALA A 73 -5.75 -7.59 0.89
CA ALA A 73 -7.05 -8.17 0.55
C ALA A 73 -8.15 -7.11 0.44
N VAL A 74 -8.25 -6.20 1.42
CA VAL A 74 -9.19 -5.06 1.39
C VAL A 74 -9.01 -4.25 0.11
N ARG A 75 -7.78 -3.94 -0.21
CA ARG A 75 -7.43 -3.15 -1.38
C ARG A 75 -7.82 -3.85 -2.68
N ILE A 76 -7.51 -5.14 -2.80
CA ILE A 76 -7.84 -5.93 -3.99
C ILE A 76 -9.36 -6.01 -4.20
N VAL A 77 -10.13 -6.22 -3.14
CA VAL A 77 -11.60 -6.23 -3.24
C VAL A 77 -12.12 -4.88 -3.73
N TYR A 78 -11.58 -3.79 -3.23
CA TYR A 78 -11.96 -2.46 -3.68
C TYR A 78 -11.61 -2.22 -5.16
N LEU A 79 -10.39 -2.53 -5.58
CA LEU A 79 -9.95 -2.35 -6.97
C LEU A 79 -10.74 -3.25 -7.92
N ARG A 80 -11.03 -4.48 -7.52
CA ARG A 80 -11.85 -5.42 -8.28
C ARG A 80 -13.27 -4.86 -8.49
N THR A 81 -13.82 -4.24 -7.47
CA THR A 81 -15.13 -3.58 -7.56
C THR A 81 -15.09 -2.39 -8.51
N LEU A 82 -14.05 -1.57 -8.46
CA LEU A 82 -13.86 -0.47 -9.41
C LEU A 82 -13.78 -0.98 -10.86
N ARG A 83 -13.07 -2.06 -11.09
CA ARG A 83 -13.00 -2.68 -12.42
C ARG A 83 -14.37 -3.13 -12.91
N TRP A 84 -15.13 -3.78 -12.06
CA TRP A 84 -16.49 -4.21 -12.40
C TRP A 84 -17.39 -3.02 -12.75
N LEU A 85 -17.32 -1.94 -11.96
CA LEU A 85 -18.08 -0.71 -12.24
C LEU A 85 -17.63 -0.04 -13.54
N SER A 86 -16.33 -0.01 -13.80
CA SER A 86 -15.78 0.55 -15.04
C SER A 86 -16.19 -0.26 -16.27
N ASP A 87 -16.13 -1.56 -16.19
CA ASP A 87 -16.53 -2.47 -17.27
C ASP A 87 -18.03 -2.32 -17.59
N GLY A 88 -18.84 -2.05 -16.57
CA GLY A 88 -20.27 -1.78 -16.72
C GLY A 88 -20.61 -0.34 -17.09
N ASN A 89 -19.63 0.49 -17.37
CA ASN A 89 -19.78 1.93 -17.66
C ASN A 89 -20.51 2.71 -16.56
N LYS A 90 -20.41 2.23 -15.31
CA LYS A 90 -20.98 2.90 -14.14
C LYS A 90 -20.08 4.03 -13.62
N ILE A 91 -18.78 3.88 -13.84
CA ILE A 91 -17.77 4.88 -13.53
C ILE A 91 -16.83 5.03 -14.74
N SER A 92 -16.16 6.18 -14.83
CA SER A 92 -15.07 6.41 -15.78
C SER A 92 -13.75 6.31 -15.01
N TRP A 93 -13.14 5.13 -15.04
CA TRP A 93 -11.90 4.90 -14.30
C TRP A 93 -10.73 5.64 -14.94
N GLN A 94 -9.95 6.33 -14.11
CA GLN A 94 -8.71 7.01 -14.51
C GLN A 94 -7.72 6.99 -13.35
N LEU A 95 -6.43 6.86 -13.69
CA LEU A 95 -5.33 6.74 -12.74
C LEU A 95 -5.28 7.84 -11.67
N TYR A 96 -5.64 9.07 -12.05
CA TYR A 96 -5.51 10.23 -11.18
C TYR A 96 -6.76 10.53 -10.34
N LYS A 97 -7.83 9.79 -10.51
CA LYS A 97 -9.06 10.02 -9.74
C LYS A 97 -8.93 9.47 -8.32
N THR A 98 -9.52 10.22 -7.39
CA THR A 98 -9.61 9.81 -5.99
C THR A 98 -10.82 8.89 -5.78
N PRO A 99 -10.79 8.04 -4.74
CA PRO A 99 -11.95 7.21 -4.40
C PRO A 99 -13.25 7.99 -4.23
N THR A 100 -13.19 9.18 -3.65
CA THR A 100 -14.36 10.04 -3.45
C THR A 100 -14.99 10.47 -4.77
N GLN A 101 -14.20 10.69 -5.82
CA GLN A 101 -14.72 11.04 -7.13
C GLN A 101 -15.58 9.94 -7.73
N TYR A 102 -15.21 8.67 -7.53
CA TYR A 102 -15.99 7.54 -8.01
C TYR A 102 -17.34 7.40 -7.30
N THR A 103 -17.42 7.75 -6.01
CA THR A 103 -18.71 7.73 -5.29
C THR A 103 -19.72 8.72 -5.82
N ARG A 104 -19.26 9.79 -6.48
CA ARG A 104 -20.12 10.77 -7.16
C ARG A 104 -20.59 10.29 -8.52
N GLU A 105 -19.83 9.44 -9.16
CA GLU A 105 -20.19 8.87 -10.47
C GLU A 105 -21.19 7.71 -10.34
N PHE A 106 -21.06 6.91 -9.29
CA PHE A 106 -21.95 5.79 -8.99
C PHE A 106 -22.55 5.98 -7.61
N LEU A 107 -23.83 6.36 -7.57
CA LEU A 107 -24.54 6.65 -6.33
C LEU A 107 -25.09 5.36 -5.73
N SER A 108 -24.40 4.83 -4.74
CA SER A 108 -24.77 3.61 -4.02
C SER A 108 -24.30 3.74 -2.58
N VAL A 109 -25.19 3.43 -1.64
CA VAL A 109 -24.87 3.42 -0.20
C VAL A 109 -23.79 2.37 0.09
N GLU A 110 -23.89 1.22 -0.52
CA GLU A 110 -22.94 0.12 -0.38
C GLU A 110 -21.56 0.50 -0.91
N PHE A 111 -21.51 1.15 -2.06
CA PHE A 111 -20.26 1.61 -2.65
C PHE A 111 -19.62 2.72 -1.83
N GLU A 112 -20.40 3.65 -1.30
CA GLU A 112 -19.92 4.69 -0.41
C GLU A 112 -19.33 4.10 0.88
N ARG A 113 -20.00 3.11 1.46
CA ARG A 113 -19.49 2.38 2.64
C ARG A 113 -18.18 1.66 2.34
N MET A 114 -18.10 0.97 1.21
CA MET A 114 -16.89 0.29 0.78
C MET A 114 -15.73 1.28 0.60
N THR A 115 -15.97 2.40 -0.07
CA THR A 115 -14.99 3.45 -0.29
C THR A 115 -14.50 4.04 1.03
N THR A 116 -15.40 4.32 1.96
CA THR A 116 -15.06 4.84 3.29
C THR A 116 -14.19 3.85 4.06
N ALA A 117 -14.54 2.57 4.07
CA ALA A 117 -13.75 1.53 4.72
C ALA A 117 -12.35 1.42 4.11
N PHE A 118 -12.26 1.41 2.79
CA PHE A 118 -10.99 1.39 2.08
C PHE A 118 -10.11 2.59 2.44
N MET A 119 -10.67 3.79 2.44
CA MET A 119 -9.93 5.01 2.76
C MET A 119 -9.44 5.04 4.20
N ARG A 120 -10.23 4.53 5.15
CA ARG A 120 -9.81 4.42 6.55
C ARG A 120 -8.61 3.50 6.73
N VAL A 121 -8.58 2.39 6.03
CA VAL A 121 -7.47 1.44 6.06
C VAL A 121 -6.24 2.04 5.38
N ARG A 122 -6.40 2.67 4.23
CA ARG A 122 -5.28 3.19 3.45
C ARG A 122 -4.68 4.46 4.05
N TYR A 123 -5.51 5.40 4.52
CA TYR A 123 -5.07 6.74 4.95
C TYR A 123 -5.25 7.01 6.42
N GLY A 124 -6.10 6.27 7.11
CA GLY A 124 -6.53 6.56 8.48
C GLY A 124 -5.93 5.69 9.57
N ASN A 125 -4.88 4.94 9.30
CA ASN A 125 -4.24 4.01 10.25
C ASN A 125 -5.20 2.97 10.86
N TYR A 126 -6.30 2.69 10.20
CA TYR A 126 -7.24 1.66 10.62
C TYR A 126 -6.68 0.30 10.25
N GLN A 127 -6.62 -0.62 11.22
CA GLN A 127 -6.12 -1.96 10.95
C GLN A 127 -7.11 -2.78 10.13
N ALA A 128 -6.63 -3.35 9.03
CA ALA A 128 -7.39 -4.31 8.27
C ALA A 128 -7.51 -5.63 9.04
N SER A 129 -8.70 -6.21 9.05
CA SER A 129 -9.01 -7.46 9.72
C SER A 129 -9.76 -8.39 8.76
N GLU A 130 -9.84 -9.67 9.13
CA GLU A 130 -10.62 -10.64 8.36
C GLU A 130 -12.09 -10.24 8.29
N GLU A 131 -12.66 -9.75 9.41
CA GLU A 131 -14.03 -9.26 9.44
C GLU A 131 -14.28 -8.11 8.48
N LEU A 132 -13.29 -7.21 8.33
CA LEU A 132 -13.38 -6.11 7.39
C LEU A 132 -13.37 -6.60 5.93
N VAL A 133 -12.56 -7.61 5.62
CA VAL A 133 -12.54 -8.24 4.30
C VAL A 133 -13.91 -8.87 4.00
N GLU A 134 -14.48 -9.59 4.95
CA GLU A 134 -15.82 -10.19 4.81
C GLU A 134 -16.90 -9.13 4.57
N LEU A 135 -16.84 -8.02 5.32
CA LEU A 135 -17.74 -6.90 5.11
C LEU A 135 -17.63 -6.33 3.69
N LEU A 136 -16.41 -6.16 3.19
CA LEU A 136 -16.20 -5.65 1.83
C LEU A 136 -16.67 -6.62 0.76
N LEU A 137 -16.50 -7.92 0.97
CA LEU A 137 -17.05 -8.95 0.06
C LEU A 137 -18.57 -8.91 0.02
N ASP A 138 -19.22 -8.73 1.16
CA ASP A 138 -20.68 -8.59 1.24
C ASP A 138 -21.13 -7.31 0.51
N LEU A 139 -20.47 -6.20 0.72
CA LEU A 139 -20.76 -4.95 0.04
C LEU A 139 -20.55 -5.08 -1.48
N GLU A 140 -19.49 -5.74 -1.92
CA GLU A 140 -19.25 -6.02 -3.34
C GLU A 140 -20.42 -6.81 -3.95
N SER A 141 -20.86 -7.84 -3.26
CA SER A 141 -22.00 -8.66 -3.71
C SER A 141 -23.27 -7.81 -3.87
N LYS A 142 -23.56 -6.95 -2.90
CA LYS A 142 -24.71 -6.05 -2.94
C LYS A 142 -24.61 -5.00 -4.05
N ILE A 143 -23.42 -4.44 -4.27
CA ILE A 143 -23.16 -3.50 -5.36
C ILE A 143 -23.43 -4.16 -6.72
N LYS A 144 -22.97 -5.38 -6.92
CA LYS A 144 -23.17 -6.13 -8.16
C LYS A 144 -24.63 -6.47 -8.41
N LYS A 145 -25.37 -6.82 -7.37
CA LYS A 145 -26.82 -7.08 -7.46
C LYS A 145 -27.61 -5.82 -7.80
N GLY A 146 -27.32 -4.69 -7.13
CA GLY A 146 -27.98 -3.43 -7.39
C GLY A 146 -27.63 -2.83 -8.74
N GLY A 147 -26.45 -3.10 -9.27
CA GLY A 147 -26.01 -2.61 -10.57
C GLY A 147 -26.54 -3.41 -11.76
N GLN A 148 -27.21 -4.53 -11.51
CA GLN A 148 -27.86 -5.36 -12.55
C GLN A 148 -29.32 -4.96 -12.80
N GLU A 149 -29.89 -4.15 -11.92
CA GLU A 149 -31.20 -3.54 -12.09
C GLU A 149 -31.07 -2.23 -12.85
#